data_570e8e4536ac0754e57ce8c9cbdc0923
#
_entry.id   570e8e4536ac0754e57ce8c9cbdc0923
#
_cell.length_a   1.000
_cell.length_b   1.000
_cell.length_c   1.000
_cell.angle_alpha   90.00
_cell.angle_beta   90.00
_cell.angle_gamma   90.00
#
_symmetry.space_group_name_H-M   'P 1'
#
loop_
_entity.id
_entity.type
_entity.pdbx_description
1 polymer ?
#
loop_
_entity_poly.entity_id
_entity_poly.type
_entity_poly.pdbx_seq_one_letter_code
_entity_poly.pdbx_strand_id
1 'polypeptide(L)'
;MERAAALKKLARLCRENAQALQSALEYCATHGIGCFRINSQILPLKTHADCGYQMNDLPDGKAIIKQFQQCGEYAREHNLRTCFHPDQFVVLNSPREEVVVRSIAELEYQAEVAEWVGADVINIHGGGAYGDKSVALKRFAKNLKRLSKRTRGRLTIENDDTTYTPSDLLPLCQKTGIPLVYDVHHHRCLPDELSIEEATQQAMKTWNREPLFHLSSPKEGWEGANPKPHHDFIDVKDFPRCWKGRELTVEVEAKAKEQAVLKLMRSLRKRGC
;
A
#
# COMPACT_ATOMS: atom_id res chain seq x y z
N MET A 1 20.61 -24.92 9.18
CA MET A 1 21.57 -24.11 8.37
C MET A 1 22.30 -23.20 9.32
N GLU A 2 23.62 -23.16 9.26
CA GLU A 2 24.41 -22.25 10.09
C GLU A 2 24.02 -20.79 9.84
N ARG A 3 24.01 -19.94 10.88
CA ARG A 3 23.61 -18.52 10.81
C ARG A 3 24.37 -17.77 9.70
N ALA A 4 25.69 -17.99 9.59
CA ALA A 4 26.49 -17.33 8.56
C ALA A 4 26.06 -17.69 7.13
N ALA A 5 25.75 -18.97 6.87
CA ALA A 5 25.25 -19.41 5.56
C ALA A 5 23.86 -18.83 5.26
N ALA A 6 23.00 -18.73 6.27
CA ALA A 6 21.68 -18.09 6.15
C ALA A 6 21.80 -16.59 5.77
N LEU A 7 22.68 -15.84 6.46
CA LEU A 7 22.92 -14.42 6.17
C LEU A 7 23.50 -14.19 4.77
N LYS A 8 24.41 -15.04 4.30
CA LYS A 8 24.91 -14.99 2.90
C LYS A 8 23.78 -15.18 1.88
N LYS A 9 22.89 -16.14 2.13
CA LYS A 9 21.71 -16.38 1.27
C LYS A 9 20.77 -15.19 1.28
N LEU A 10 20.48 -14.63 2.45
CA LEU A 10 19.62 -13.44 2.59
C LEU A 10 20.21 -12.22 1.89
N ALA A 11 21.52 -11.97 2.03
CA ALA A 11 22.21 -10.89 1.33
C ALA A 11 22.09 -11.01 -0.20
N ARG A 12 22.23 -12.25 -0.73
CA ARG A 12 22.04 -12.52 -2.16
C ARG A 12 20.61 -12.20 -2.60
N LEU A 13 19.60 -12.68 -1.86
CA LEU A 13 18.19 -12.41 -2.17
C LEU A 13 17.86 -10.91 -2.10
N CYS A 14 18.39 -10.18 -1.12
CA CYS A 14 18.19 -8.73 -1.04
C CYS A 14 18.78 -8.00 -2.26
N ARG A 15 19.95 -8.40 -2.76
CA ARG A 15 20.53 -7.84 -3.99
C ARG A 15 19.69 -8.16 -5.22
N GLU A 16 19.24 -9.40 -5.35
CA GLU A 16 18.37 -9.83 -6.45
C GLU A 16 17.05 -9.04 -6.44
N ASN A 17 16.47 -8.81 -5.25
CA ASN A 17 15.26 -8.00 -5.10
C ASN A 17 15.49 -6.53 -5.45
N ALA A 18 16.65 -5.95 -5.12
CA ALA A 18 16.97 -4.58 -5.53
C ALA A 18 17.12 -4.47 -7.06
N GLN A 19 17.76 -5.45 -7.70
CA GLN A 19 17.86 -5.50 -9.16
C GLN A 19 16.49 -5.67 -9.84
N ALA A 20 15.64 -6.54 -9.29
CA ALA A 20 14.28 -6.75 -9.78
C ALA A 20 13.43 -5.48 -9.64
N LEU A 21 13.58 -4.76 -8.51
CA LEU A 21 12.92 -3.45 -8.31
C LEU A 21 13.38 -2.45 -9.36
N GLN A 22 14.69 -2.33 -9.61
CA GLN A 22 15.23 -1.43 -10.63
C GLN A 22 14.62 -1.72 -12.00
N SER A 23 14.60 -2.99 -12.42
CA SER A 23 14.02 -3.38 -13.71
C SER A 23 12.51 -3.09 -13.79
N ALA A 24 11.77 -3.27 -12.69
CA ALA A 24 10.36 -2.94 -12.64
C ALA A 24 10.10 -1.42 -12.78
N LEU A 25 10.93 -0.59 -12.14
CA LEU A 25 10.83 0.88 -12.25
C LEU A 25 11.18 1.34 -13.67
N GLU A 26 12.21 0.75 -14.29
CA GLU A 26 12.59 1.02 -15.69
C GLU A 26 11.44 0.67 -16.65
N TYR A 27 10.80 -0.46 -16.43
CA TYR A 27 9.61 -0.84 -17.19
C TYR A 27 8.48 0.19 -17.02
N CYS A 28 8.18 0.60 -15.78
CA CYS A 28 7.15 1.60 -15.49
C CYS A 28 7.44 2.92 -16.21
N ALA A 29 8.66 3.45 -16.10
CA ALA A 29 9.08 4.68 -16.76
C ALA A 29 8.90 4.60 -18.29
N THR A 30 9.39 3.51 -18.91
CA THR A 30 9.32 3.29 -20.35
C THR A 30 7.88 3.21 -20.88
N HIS A 31 6.94 2.73 -20.04
CA HIS A 31 5.55 2.53 -20.45
C HIS A 31 4.59 3.62 -19.92
N GLY A 32 5.11 4.65 -19.25
CA GLY A 32 4.31 5.76 -18.73
C GLY A 32 3.42 5.37 -17.55
N ILE A 33 3.78 4.33 -16.79
CA ILE A 33 3.11 3.94 -15.55
C ILE A 33 3.70 4.81 -14.42
N GLY A 34 2.88 5.61 -13.76
CA GLY A 34 3.33 6.63 -12.80
C GLY A 34 3.52 6.17 -11.37
N CYS A 35 3.06 4.95 -11.01
CA CYS A 35 3.17 4.43 -9.64
C CYS A 35 3.52 2.95 -9.62
N PHE A 36 4.33 2.54 -8.63
CA PHE A 36 4.72 1.14 -8.43
C PHE A 36 4.60 0.75 -6.96
N ARG A 37 3.79 -0.29 -6.67
CA ARG A 37 3.70 -0.92 -5.35
C ARG A 37 4.88 -1.88 -5.17
N ILE A 38 5.74 -1.57 -4.22
CA ILE A 38 6.89 -2.41 -3.86
C ILE A 38 6.40 -3.56 -2.99
N ASN A 39 6.92 -4.77 -3.26
CA ASN A 39 6.61 -5.94 -2.43
C ASN A 39 7.03 -5.69 -0.98
N SER A 40 6.09 -5.86 -0.05
CA SER A 40 6.32 -5.64 1.38
C SER A 40 7.40 -6.56 1.99
N GLN A 41 7.68 -7.71 1.34
CA GLN A 41 8.74 -8.63 1.75
C GLN A 41 10.03 -8.48 0.93
N ILE A 42 10.32 -7.27 0.47
CA ILE A 42 11.49 -7.00 -0.39
C ILE A 42 12.82 -7.33 0.29
N LEU A 43 12.89 -7.27 1.62
CA LEU A 43 13.96 -7.84 2.44
C LEU A 43 13.41 -9.10 3.15
N PRO A 44 13.62 -10.30 2.60
CA PRO A 44 13.00 -11.52 3.11
C PRO A 44 13.36 -11.79 4.56
N LEU A 45 12.36 -12.17 5.36
CA LEU A 45 12.51 -12.55 6.77
C LEU A 45 13.09 -11.45 7.69
N LYS A 46 13.11 -10.18 7.28
CA LYS A 46 13.74 -9.07 8.02
C LYS A 46 13.25 -8.98 9.46
N THR A 47 11.96 -9.17 9.69
CA THR A 47 11.30 -9.06 11.01
C THR A 47 11.00 -10.40 11.68
N HIS A 48 11.47 -11.52 11.10
CA HIS A 48 11.18 -12.84 11.65
C HIS A 48 11.81 -13.02 13.05
N ALA A 49 11.04 -13.55 13.99
CA ALA A 49 11.45 -13.65 15.40
C ALA A 49 12.78 -14.39 15.59
N ASP A 50 12.97 -15.53 14.89
CA ASP A 50 14.13 -16.42 15.12
C ASP A 50 15.28 -16.15 14.14
N CYS A 51 15.00 -15.69 12.93
CA CYS A 51 15.98 -15.54 11.87
C CYS A 51 16.06 -14.13 11.28
N GLY A 52 15.36 -13.17 11.86
CA GLY A 52 15.44 -11.76 11.50
C GLY A 52 16.87 -11.22 11.62
N TYR A 53 17.14 -10.10 10.96
CA TYR A 53 18.49 -9.54 10.84
C TYR A 53 18.43 -8.01 10.71
N GLN A 54 19.57 -7.38 11.04
CA GLN A 54 19.82 -5.99 10.68
C GLN A 54 20.67 -5.94 9.41
N MET A 55 20.63 -4.84 8.66
CA MET A 55 21.42 -4.71 7.43
C MET A 55 22.92 -4.87 7.69
N ASN A 56 23.41 -4.44 8.86
CA ASN A 56 24.80 -4.62 9.25
C ASN A 56 25.20 -6.08 9.53
N ASP A 57 24.24 -6.99 9.71
CA ASP A 57 24.51 -8.42 9.88
C ASP A 57 24.76 -9.11 8.53
N LEU A 58 24.30 -8.47 7.44
CA LEU A 58 24.44 -9.04 6.10
C LEU A 58 25.83 -8.75 5.52
N PRO A 59 26.45 -9.72 4.81
CA PRO A 59 27.56 -9.43 3.92
C PRO A 59 27.15 -8.34 2.93
N ASP A 60 27.98 -7.28 2.84
CA ASP A 60 27.74 -6.13 1.95
C ASP A 60 26.45 -5.35 2.21
N GLY A 61 25.90 -5.38 3.44
CA GLY A 61 24.64 -4.71 3.78
C GLY A 61 24.56 -3.25 3.35
N LYS A 62 25.67 -2.48 3.50
CA LYS A 62 25.74 -1.10 3.02
C LYS A 62 25.61 -0.97 1.50
N ALA A 63 26.20 -1.90 0.74
CA ALA A 63 26.09 -1.91 -0.71
C ALA A 63 24.65 -2.23 -1.15
N ILE A 64 23.97 -3.14 -0.44
CA ILE A 64 22.56 -3.46 -0.68
C ILE A 64 21.68 -2.21 -0.44
N ILE A 65 21.88 -1.50 0.68
CA ILE A 65 21.16 -0.23 0.94
C ILE A 65 21.36 0.76 -0.21
N LYS A 66 22.61 0.92 -0.67
CA LYS A 66 22.94 1.82 -1.78
C LYS A 66 22.20 1.44 -3.07
N GLN A 67 22.04 0.14 -3.36
CA GLN A 67 21.25 -0.30 -4.52
C GLN A 67 19.78 0.12 -4.42
N PHE A 68 19.15 -0.03 -3.24
CA PHE A 68 17.80 0.46 -3.03
C PHE A 68 17.70 1.99 -3.13
N GLN A 69 18.71 2.72 -2.64
CA GLN A 69 18.77 4.18 -2.81
C GLN A 69 18.84 4.59 -4.28
N GLN A 70 19.60 3.86 -5.09
CA GLN A 70 19.67 4.07 -6.55
C GLN A 70 18.29 3.82 -7.21
N CYS A 71 17.54 2.81 -6.77
CA CYS A 71 16.16 2.62 -7.23
C CYS A 71 15.29 3.85 -6.89
N GLY A 72 15.44 4.42 -5.69
CA GLY A 72 14.70 5.61 -5.28
C GLY A 72 15.12 6.88 -6.06
N GLU A 73 16.40 7.03 -6.37
CA GLU A 73 16.91 8.09 -7.23
C GLU A 73 16.31 7.98 -8.63
N TYR A 74 16.34 6.78 -9.22
CA TYR A 74 15.76 6.52 -10.52
C TYR A 74 14.25 6.83 -10.55
N ALA A 75 13.50 6.37 -9.53
CA ALA A 75 12.07 6.64 -9.44
C ALA A 75 11.78 8.16 -9.42
N ARG A 76 12.52 8.92 -8.62
CA ARG A 76 12.39 10.38 -8.53
C ARG A 76 12.73 11.08 -9.85
N GLU A 77 13.82 10.70 -10.52
CA GLU A 77 14.23 11.26 -11.80
C GLU A 77 13.20 11.05 -12.91
N HIS A 78 12.42 9.96 -12.82
CA HIS A 78 11.40 9.60 -13.80
C HIS A 78 9.97 9.91 -13.34
N ASN A 79 9.79 10.67 -12.25
CA ASN A 79 8.48 10.99 -11.67
C ASN A 79 7.61 9.75 -11.37
N LEU A 80 8.25 8.67 -10.93
CA LEU A 80 7.58 7.46 -10.49
C LEU A 80 7.32 7.53 -8.99
N ARG A 81 6.06 7.42 -8.59
CA ARG A 81 5.68 7.24 -7.21
C ARG A 81 5.90 5.80 -6.78
N THR A 82 6.42 5.59 -5.59
CA THR A 82 6.53 4.26 -4.99
C THR A 82 5.73 4.20 -3.69
N CYS A 83 5.14 3.04 -3.42
CA CYS A 83 4.35 2.81 -2.21
C CYS A 83 4.54 1.38 -1.70
N PHE A 84 4.12 1.14 -0.46
CA PHE A 84 4.02 -0.18 0.15
C PHE A 84 2.58 -0.46 0.57
N HIS A 85 2.22 -1.74 0.52
CA HIS A 85 0.99 -2.24 1.09
C HIS A 85 1.29 -3.56 1.82
N PRO A 86 1.53 -3.51 3.14
CA PRO A 86 1.74 -4.70 3.96
C PRO A 86 0.58 -5.69 3.86
N ASP A 87 0.87 -6.94 4.21
CA ASP A 87 -0.14 -7.98 4.34
C ASP A 87 -1.28 -7.57 5.30
N GLN A 88 -2.49 -8.02 5.02
CA GLN A 88 -3.70 -7.74 5.82
C GLN A 88 -3.60 -8.13 7.32
N PHE A 89 -2.59 -8.93 7.68
CA PHE A 89 -2.33 -9.28 9.08
C PHE A 89 -1.52 -8.23 9.85
N VAL A 90 -1.00 -7.21 9.16
CA VAL A 90 -0.33 -6.06 9.78
C VAL A 90 -1.40 -5.07 10.24
N VAL A 91 -1.77 -5.15 11.52
CA VAL A 91 -2.88 -4.40 12.11
C VAL A 91 -2.50 -3.71 13.40
N LEU A 92 -2.94 -2.46 13.58
CA LEU A 92 -2.70 -1.68 14.80
C LEU A 92 -3.85 -1.75 15.81
N ASN A 93 -4.98 -2.34 15.45
CA ASN A 93 -6.19 -2.35 16.27
C ASN A 93 -6.45 -3.67 16.99
N SER A 94 -5.54 -4.66 16.87
CA SER A 94 -5.68 -5.96 17.54
C SER A 94 -5.79 -5.80 19.07
N PRO A 95 -6.66 -6.57 19.75
CA PRO A 95 -6.66 -6.65 21.21
C PRO A 95 -5.47 -7.45 21.76
N ARG A 96 -4.76 -8.21 20.92
CA ARG A 96 -3.60 -9.01 21.30
C ARG A 96 -2.33 -8.19 21.12
N GLU A 97 -1.63 -7.93 22.23
CA GLU A 97 -0.43 -7.09 22.24
C GLU A 97 0.69 -7.65 21.36
N GLU A 98 0.89 -8.96 21.32
CA GLU A 98 1.91 -9.61 20.50
C GLU A 98 1.69 -9.38 19.00
N VAL A 99 0.43 -9.27 18.55
CA VAL A 99 0.09 -8.94 17.16
C VAL A 99 0.46 -7.49 16.86
N VAL A 100 0.14 -6.58 17.78
CA VAL A 100 0.46 -5.16 17.62
C VAL A 100 1.97 -4.94 17.58
N VAL A 101 2.72 -5.59 18.47
CA VAL A 101 4.20 -5.49 18.50
C VAL A 101 4.81 -5.95 17.17
N ARG A 102 4.37 -7.11 16.64
CA ARG A 102 4.83 -7.60 15.33
C ARG A 102 4.45 -6.65 14.19
N SER A 103 3.23 -6.12 14.21
CA SER A 103 2.77 -5.14 13.20
C SER A 103 3.60 -3.87 13.23
N ILE A 104 3.93 -3.36 14.43
CA ILE A 104 4.82 -2.20 14.58
C ILE A 104 6.21 -2.50 13.99
N ALA A 105 6.79 -3.65 14.33
CA ALA A 105 8.10 -4.05 13.79
C ALA A 105 8.09 -4.13 12.26
N GLU A 106 7.02 -4.67 11.68
CA GLU A 106 6.86 -4.76 10.21
C GLU A 106 6.73 -3.36 9.58
N LEU A 107 5.93 -2.47 10.16
CA LEU A 107 5.76 -1.10 9.67
C LEU A 107 7.05 -0.27 9.79
N GLU A 108 7.82 -0.43 10.87
CA GLU A 108 9.11 0.24 11.04
C GLU A 108 10.14 -0.25 10.01
N TYR A 109 10.17 -1.54 9.74
CA TYR A 109 11.00 -2.12 8.68
C TYR A 109 10.63 -1.54 7.30
N GLN A 110 9.34 -1.52 6.96
CA GLN A 110 8.93 -0.99 5.67
C GLN A 110 9.20 0.51 5.56
N ALA A 111 9.07 1.26 6.64
CA ALA A 111 9.43 2.67 6.67
C ALA A 111 10.95 2.90 6.51
N GLU A 112 11.80 1.98 7.00
CA GLU A 112 13.24 2.01 6.76
C GLU A 112 13.53 1.86 5.26
N VAL A 113 12.93 0.87 4.60
CA VAL A 113 13.10 0.67 3.15
C VAL A 113 12.47 1.82 2.35
N ALA A 114 11.32 2.32 2.78
CA ALA A 114 10.64 3.46 2.17
C ALA A 114 11.51 4.73 2.11
N GLU A 115 12.36 4.96 3.11
CA GLU A 115 13.35 6.05 3.06
C GLU A 115 14.37 5.83 1.94
N TRP A 116 14.85 4.61 1.75
CA TRP A 116 15.86 4.33 0.70
C TRP A 116 15.29 4.50 -0.70
N VAL A 117 14.06 4.02 -0.92
CA VAL A 117 13.41 4.01 -2.24
C VAL A 117 12.53 5.23 -2.51
N GLY A 118 12.45 6.16 -1.56
CA GLY A 118 11.64 7.38 -1.70
C GLY A 118 10.12 7.16 -1.65
N ALA A 119 9.65 6.02 -1.11
CA ALA A 119 8.22 5.75 -0.97
C ALA A 119 7.58 6.67 0.08
N ASP A 120 6.44 7.27 -0.26
CA ASP A 120 5.73 8.21 0.60
C ASP A 120 4.47 7.62 1.24
N VAL A 121 4.07 6.41 0.84
CA VAL A 121 2.88 5.69 1.34
C VAL A 121 3.25 4.30 1.83
N ILE A 122 2.77 3.98 3.03
CA ILE A 122 2.66 2.61 3.57
C ILE A 122 1.19 2.45 3.93
N ASN A 123 0.43 1.76 3.08
CA ASN A 123 -1.00 1.62 3.23
C ASN A 123 -1.36 0.37 4.02
N ILE A 124 -2.26 0.48 5.01
CA ILE A 124 -2.78 -0.67 5.77
C ILE A 124 -4.30 -0.60 5.88
N HIS A 125 -4.94 -1.76 6.00
CA HIS A 125 -6.35 -1.83 6.33
C HIS A 125 -6.62 -1.46 7.80
N GLY A 126 -7.87 -1.10 8.10
CA GLY A 126 -8.33 -0.80 9.47
C GLY A 126 -8.23 -1.99 10.43
N GLY A 127 -8.13 -3.22 9.90
CA GLY A 127 -8.10 -4.48 10.65
C GLY A 127 -9.50 -4.94 11.08
N GLY A 128 -9.60 -5.80 12.08
CA GLY A 128 -10.87 -6.37 12.54
C GLY A 128 -11.63 -5.45 13.49
N ALA A 129 -12.96 -5.62 13.57
CA ALA A 129 -13.81 -4.92 14.55
C ALA A 129 -13.66 -5.44 15.98
N TYR A 130 -13.34 -6.72 16.15
CA TYR A 130 -13.17 -7.38 17.46
C TYR A 130 -14.35 -7.14 18.41
N GLY A 131 -15.57 -7.21 17.88
CA GLY A 131 -16.83 -7.00 18.59
C GLY A 131 -17.34 -5.55 18.62
N ASP A 132 -16.46 -4.55 18.54
CA ASP A 132 -16.83 -3.13 18.55
C ASP A 132 -15.85 -2.29 17.70
N LYS A 133 -16.33 -1.77 16.58
CA LYS A 133 -15.55 -0.94 15.65
C LYS A 133 -14.96 0.30 16.34
N SER A 134 -15.75 0.99 17.17
CA SER A 134 -15.31 2.22 17.85
C SER A 134 -14.16 1.94 18.81
N VAL A 135 -14.27 0.87 19.60
CA VAL A 135 -13.20 0.43 20.52
C VAL A 135 -11.96 0.01 19.75
N ALA A 136 -12.11 -0.71 18.63
CA ALA A 136 -11.01 -1.13 17.78
C ALA A 136 -10.27 0.07 17.16
N LEU A 137 -11.00 1.07 16.65
CA LEU A 137 -10.41 2.31 16.10
C LEU A 137 -9.74 3.16 17.19
N LYS A 138 -10.25 3.17 18.42
CA LYS A 138 -9.55 3.79 19.57
C LYS A 138 -8.22 3.10 19.86
N ARG A 139 -8.16 1.74 19.78
CA ARG A 139 -6.89 0.99 19.90
C ARG A 139 -5.94 1.33 18.76
N PHE A 140 -6.43 1.41 17.52
CA PHE A 140 -5.65 1.86 16.38
C PHE A 140 -5.00 3.21 16.66
N ALA A 141 -5.79 4.23 17.03
CA ALA A 141 -5.29 5.57 17.35
C ALA A 141 -4.27 5.59 18.51
N LYS A 142 -4.44 4.71 19.52
CA LYS A 142 -3.48 4.55 20.62
C LYS A 142 -2.15 3.98 20.12
N ASN A 143 -2.21 2.90 19.32
CA ASN A 143 -1.03 2.20 18.84
C ASN A 143 -0.29 2.97 17.73
N LEU A 144 -0.98 3.79 16.96
CA LEU A 144 -0.38 4.74 16.01
C LEU A 144 0.69 5.63 16.66
N LYS A 145 0.48 6.03 17.92
CA LYS A 145 1.44 6.87 18.67
C LYS A 145 2.75 6.15 19.00
N ARG A 146 2.77 4.82 18.94
CA ARG A 146 3.96 3.98 19.21
C ARG A 146 4.91 3.90 18.01
N LEU A 147 4.42 4.26 16.82
CA LEU A 147 5.23 4.30 15.60
C LEU A 147 6.19 5.49 15.62
N SER A 148 7.34 5.33 14.99
CA SER A 148 8.29 6.43 14.76
C SER A 148 7.68 7.55 13.91
N LYS A 149 8.29 8.73 13.94
CA LYS A 149 7.89 9.84 13.03
C LYS A 149 8.02 9.44 11.56
N ARG A 150 9.06 8.68 11.22
CA ARG A 150 9.32 8.15 9.89
C ARG A 150 8.15 7.31 9.38
N THR A 151 7.68 6.37 10.19
CA THR A 151 6.57 5.47 9.86
C THR A 151 5.24 6.23 9.81
N ARG A 152 4.95 7.05 10.83
CA ARG A 152 3.71 7.83 10.87
C ARG A 152 3.56 8.80 9.70
N GLY A 153 4.67 9.40 9.24
CA GLY A 153 4.64 10.32 8.11
C GLY A 153 4.29 9.67 6.76
N ARG A 154 4.38 8.33 6.68
CA ARG A 154 4.08 7.54 5.49
C ARG A 154 2.81 6.70 5.61
N LEU A 155 2.35 6.46 6.84
CA LEU A 155 1.22 5.57 7.07
C LEU A 155 -0.07 6.17 6.52
N THR A 156 -0.83 5.32 5.84
CA THR A 156 -2.20 5.58 5.40
C THR A 156 -3.10 4.44 5.84
N ILE A 157 -4.40 4.68 5.85
CA ILE A 157 -5.39 3.65 6.17
C ILE A 157 -6.37 3.53 5.01
N GLU A 158 -6.84 2.32 4.75
CA GLU A 158 -7.75 1.99 3.67
C GLU A 158 -9.07 1.43 4.19
N ASN A 159 -10.18 1.83 3.55
CA ASN A 159 -11.46 1.16 3.73
C ASN A 159 -11.44 -0.24 3.10
N ASP A 160 -12.13 -1.18 3.72
CA ASP A 160 -12.17 -2.56 3.27
C ASP A 160 -13.58 -3.01 2.85
N ASP A 161 -13.67 -4.19 2.26
CA ASP A 161 -14.90 -4.77 1.74
C ASP A 161 -15.70 -5.59 2.78
N THR A 162 -15.32 -5.52 4.05
CA THR A 162 -15.85 -6.42 5.10
C THR A 162 -16.18 -5.70 6.40
N THR A 163 -15.32 -4.79 6.85
CA THR A 163 -15.35 -4.24 8.20
C THR A 163 -15.53 -2.72 8.22
N TYR A 164 -14.62 -1.98 7.56
CA TYR A 164 -14.56 -0.53 7.69
C TYR A 164 -14.87 0.20 6.39
N THR A 165 -15.97 0.93 6.39
CA THR A 165 -16.37 1.82 5.30
C THR A 165 -15.57 3.15 5.35
N PRO A 166 -15.64 3.98 4.31
CA PRO A 166 -15.11 5.35 4.37
C PRO A 166 -15.65 6.15 5.56
N SER A 167 -16.96 6.10 5.83
CA SER A 167 -17.59 6.79 6.96
C SER A 167 -17.05 6.36 8.32
N ASP A 168 -16.70 5.08 8.49
CA ASP A 168 -16.09 4.57 9.71
C ASP A 168 -14.68 5.15 9.94
N LEU A 169 -13.89 5.33 8.87
CA LEU A 169 -12.47 5.71 8.95
C LEU A 169 -12.22 7.21 8.90
N LEU A 170 -13.05 7.99 8.24
CA LEU A 170 -12.89 9.45 8.12
C LEU A 170 -12.73 10.16 9.47
N PRO A 171 -13.50 9.85 10.53
CA PRO A 171 -13.30 10.46 11.85
C PRO A 171 -11.94 10.11 12.47
N LEU A 172 -11.42 8.90 12.23
CA LEU A 172 -10.08 8.50 12.67
C LEU A 172 -9.01 9.31 11.93
N CYS A 173 -9.13 9.45 10.62
CA CYS A 173 -8.22 10.24 9.78
C CYS A 173 -8.18 11.71 10.25
N GLN A 174 -9.34 12.34 10.46
CA GLN A 174 -9.44 13.70 10.96
C GLN A 174 -8.77 13.88 12.33
N LYS A 175 -8.96 12.92 13.22
CA LYS A 175 -8.39 12.95 14.58
C LYS A 175 -6.89 12.72 14.62
N THR A 176 -6.36 11.87 13.74
CA THR A 176 -4.97 11.40 13.79
C THR A 176 -4.06 12.04 12.76
N GLY A 177 -4.63 12.63 11.71
CA GLY A 177 -3.90 13.21 10.58
C GLY A 177 -3.36 12.16 9.60
N ILE A 178 -3.72 10.86 9.72
CA ILE A 178 -3.34 9.86 8.71
C ILE A 178 -4.29 9.96 7.52
N PRO A 179 -3.80 9.88 6.27
CA PRO A 179 -4.64 9.94 5.08
C PRO A 179 -5.46 8.67 4.88
N LEU A 180 -6.64 8.82 4.30
CA LEU A 180 -7.48 7.72 3.82
C LEU A 180 -7.11 7.38 2.37
N VAL A 181 -6.61 6.18 2.13
CA VAL A 181 -6.61 5.56 0.81
C VAL A 181 -8.03 5.09 0.53
N TYR A 182 -8.70 5.75 -0.39
CA TYR A 182 -10.06 5.39 -0.76
C TYR A 182 -10.03 4.28 -1.82
N ASP A 183 -10.47 3.07 -1.44
CA ASP A 183 -10.75 2.00 -2.38
C ASP A 183 -12.22 2.03 -2.77
N VAL A 184 -12.47 2.36 -4.04
CA VAL A 184 -13.83 2.47 -4.59
C VAL A 184 -14.49 1.11 -4.81
N HIS A 185 -13.70 0.05 -5.05
CA HIS A 185 -14.23 -1.29 -5.19
C HIS A 185 -14.72 -1.83 -3.84
N HIS A 186 -13.91 -1.68 -2.80
CA HIS A 186 -14.29 -2.04 -1.44
C HIS A 186 -15.53 -1.27 -0.98
N HIS A 187 -15.61 0.03 -1.27
CA HIS A 187 -16.79 0.83 -0.93
C HIS A 187 -18.06 0.35 -1.65
N ARG A 188 -17.94 -0.09 -2.91
CA ARG A 188 -19.07 -0.71 -3.62
C ARG A 188 -19.48 -2.08 -3.04
N CYS A 189 -18.50 -2.85 -2.52
CA CYS A 189 -18.77 -4.14 -1.87
C CYS A 189 -19.38 -3.96 -0.46
N LEU A 190 -18.99 -2.93 0.25
CA LEU A 190 -19.48 -2.57 1.59
C LEU A 190 -19.89 -1.09 1.57
N PRO A 191 -21.09 -0.76 1.04
CA PRO A 191 -21.54 0.62 0.93
C PRO A 191 -21.93 1.21 2.29
N ASP A 192 -21.78 2.53 2.39
CA ASP A 192 -22.26 3.35 3.50
C ASP A 192 -23.19 4.45 2.97
N GLU A 193 -23.44 5.49 3.79
CA GLU A 193 -24.33 6.60 3.40
C GLU A 193 -23.67 7.56 2.39
N LEU A 194 -22.36 7.47 2.17
CA LEU A 194 -21.65 8.36 1.24
C LEU A 194 -21.79 7.86 -0.20
N SER A 195 -22.06 8.75 -1.12
CA SER A 195 -21.84 8.51 -2.54
C SER A 195 -20.34 8.38 -2.85
N ILE A 196 -20.00 7.77 -3.98
CA ILE A 196 -18.60 7.66 -4.44
C ILE A 196 -17.96 9.05 -4.55
N GLU A 197 -18.72 10.06 -4.98
CA GLU A 197 -18.22 11.43 -5.10
C GLU A 197 -17.93 12.05 -3.75
N GLU A 198 -18.85 11.93 -2.78
CA GLU A 198 -18.67 12.45 -1.42
C GLU A 198 -17.50 11.75 -0.71
N ALA A 199 -17.43 10.41 -0.78
CA ALA A 199 -16.31 9.65 -0.24
C ALA A 199 -14.98 10.08 -0.87
N THR A 200 -14.92 10.24 -2.21
CA THR A 200 -13.76 10.78 -2.92
C THR A 200 -13.35 12.15 -2.36
N GLN A 201 -14.30 13.10 -2.28
CA GLN A 201 -14.01 14.46 -1.80
C GLN A 201 -13.54 14.49 -0.35
N GLN A 202 -14.17 13.69 0.52
CA GLN A 202 -13.78 13.61 1.93
C GLN A 202 -12.44 12.92 2.12
N ALA A 203 -12.16 11.83 1.40
CA ALA A 203 -10.87 11.16 1.42
C ALA A 203 -9.74 12.09 0.96
N MET A 204 -9.93 12.82 -0.16
CA MET A 204 -8.94 13.80 -0.64
C MET A 204 -8.58 14.85 0.41
N LYS A 205 -9.53 15.31 1.23
CA LYS A 205 -9.29 16.31 2.30
C LYS A 205 -8.39 15.77 3.43
N THR A 206 -8.22 14.45 3.54
CA THR A 206 -7.33 13.86 4.55
C THR A 206 -5.86 13.89 4.14
N TRP A 207 -5.57 14.17 2.87
CA TRP A 207 -4.22 14.16 2.32
C TRP A 207 -3.57 15.55 2.39
N ASN A 208 -2.30 15.56 2.79
CA ASN A 208 -1.42 16.73 2.74
C ASN A 208 -0.40 16.67 1.58
N ARG A 209 -0.59 15.71 0.68
CA ARG A 209 0.15 15.46 -0.56
C ARG A 209 -0.78 14.84 -1.58
N GLU A 210 -0.28 14.53 -2.77
CA GLU A 210 -1.11 13.88 -3.80
C GLU A 210 -1.81 12.63 -3.25
N PRO A 211 -3.15 12.53 -3.34
CA PRO A 211 -3.88 11.36 -2.90
C PRO A 211 -3.48 10.11 -3.68
N LEU A 212 -3.53 8.94 -3.01
CA LEU A 212 -3.42 7.64 -3.63
C LEU A 212 -4.70 6.87 -3.32
N PHE A 213 -5.39 6.42 -4.37
CA PHE A 213 -6.65 5.67 -4.27
C PHE A 213 -6.53 4.35 -5.01
N HIS A 214 -7.37 3.38 -4.62
CA HIS A 214 -7.38 2.05 -5.23
C HIS A 214 -8.57 1.86 -6.17
N LEU A 215 -8.34 1.07 -7.23
CA LEU A 215 -9.34 0.72 -8.22
C LEU A 215 -9.22 -0.75 -8.61
N SER A 216 -10.34 -1.45 -8.48
CA SER A 216 -10.51 -2.83 -8.92
C SER A 216 -11.82 -2.99 -9.68
N SER A 217 -11.96 -4.11 -10.38
CA SER A 217 -13.24 -4.60 -10.91
C SER A 217 -13.52 -6.00 -10.39
N PRO A 218 -14.77 -6.36 -10.13
CA PRO A 218 -15.13 -7.67 -9.64
C PRO A 218 -14.90 -8.77 -10.69
N LYS A 219 -14.36 -9.90 -10.25
CA LYS A 219 -14.01 -11.04 -11.13
C LYS A 219 -15.19 -11.54 -11.96
N GLU A 220 -16.36 -11.64 -11.34
CA GLU A 220 -17.58 -12.16 -11.95
C GLU A 220 -18.58 -11.04 -12.32
N GLY A 221 -18.14 -9.77 -12.30
CA GLY A 221 -19.00 -8.61 -12.47
C GLY A 221 -19.81 -8.29 -11.21
N TRP A 222 -20.48 -7.13 -11.21
CA TRP A 222 -21.25 -6.65 -10.06
C TRP A 222 -22.52 -7.46 -9.78
N GLU A 223 -23.06 -8.16 -10.79
CA GLU A 223 -24.22 -9.05 -10.66
C GLU A 223 -23.81 -10.46 -10.25
N GLY A 224 -22.53 -10.75 -10.11
CA GLY A 224 -22.03 -12.04 -9.66
C GLY A 224 -22.33 -12.30 -8.18
N ALA A 225 -22.29 -13.58 -7.78
CA ALA A 225 -22.60 -14.00 -6.42
C ALA A 225 -21.63 -13.42 -5.37
N ASN A 226 -20.39 -13.12 -5.75
CA ASN A 226 -19.37 -12.52 -4.88
C ASN A 226 -18.57 -11.47 -5.65
N PRO A 227 -18.85 -10.17 -5.50
CA PRO A 227 -18.15 -9.12 -6.20
C PRO A 227 -16.75 -8.79 -5.62
N LYS A 228 -16.39 -9.31 -4.45
CA LYS A 228 -15.13 -8.96 -3.75
C LYS A 228 -13.86 -9.38 -4.49
N PRO A 229 -13.72 -10.59 -5.07
CA PRO A 229 -12.50 -10.99 -5.76
C PRO A 229 -12.22 -10.13 -7.00
N HIS A 230 -10.96 -9.70 -7.12
CA HIS A 230 -10.53 -8.84 -8.21
C HIS A 230 -10.41 -9.59 -9.54
N HIS A 231 -10.83 -8.96 -10.61
CA HIS A 231 -10.69 -9.40 -11.99
C HIS A 231 -9.24 -9.25 -12.48
N ASP A 232 -8.90 -9.89 -13.60
CA ASP A 232 -7.61 -9.74 -14.26
C ASP A 232 -7.41 -8.33 -14.83
N PHE A 233 -8.47 -7.66 -15.25
CA PHE A 233 -8.46 -6.33 -15.85
C PHE A 233 -9.52 -5.43 -15.22
N ILE A 234 -9.37 -4.13 -15.43
CA ILE A 234 -10.37 -3.15 -15.01
C ILE A 234 -11.40 -2.95 -16.14
N ASP A 235 -12.70 -3.06 -15.82
CA ASP A 235 -13.73 -2.48 -16.67
C ASP A 235 -13.66 -0.96 -16.52
N VAL A 236 -13.47 -0.27 -17.62
CA VAL A 236 -13.36 1.20 -17.64
C VAL A 236 -14.61 1.91 -17.11
N LYS A 237 -15.76 1.23 -17.02
CA LYS A 237 -16.98 1.74 -16.37
C LYS A 237 -16.84 1.86 -14.86
N ASP A 238 -15.94 1.08 -14.26
CA ASP A 238 -15.67 1.10 -12.83
C ASP A 238 -14.80 2.28 -12.41
N PHE A 239 -14.13 2.93 -13.36
CA PHE A 239 -13.37 4.16 -13.09
C PHE A 239 -14.34 5.30 -12.75
N PRO A 240 -14.28 5.88 -11.52
CA PRO A 240 -15.21 6.93 -11.11
C PRO A 240 -15.12 8.18 -11.99
N ARG A 241 -16.26 8.68 -12.46
CA ARG A 241 -16.29 9.91 -13.28
C ARG A 241 -15.74 11.11 -12.51
N CYS A 242 -15.97 11.17 -11.21
CA CYS A 242 -15.49 12.24 -10.35
C CYS A 242 -13.96 12.25 -10.15
N TRP A 243 -13.23 11.21 -10.58
CA TRP A 243 -11.77 11.19 -10.54
C TRP A 243 -11.13 11.85 -11.77
N LYS A 244 -11.90 12.02 -12.85
CA LYS A 244 -11.38 12.64 -14.08
C LYS A 244 -10.94 14.07 -13.86
N GLY A 245 -9.73 14.40 -14.34
CA GLY A 245 -9.16 15.73 -14.22
C GLY A 245 -8.72 16.11 -12.81
N ARG A 246 -8.77 15.19 -11.85
CA ARG A 246 -8.19 15.40 -10.52
C ARG A 246 -6.73 14.97 -10.49
N GLU A 247 -5.94 15.68 -9.72
CA GLU A 247 -4.56 15.30 -9.42
C GLU A 247 -4.58 14.25 -8.31
N LEU A 248 -4.45 12.98 -8.71
CA LEU A 248 -4.40 11.84 -7.81
C LEU A 248 -3.73 10.64 -8.47
N THR A 249 -3.03 9.84 -7.69
CA THR A 249 -2.52 8.53 -8.11
C THR A 249 -3.61 7.47 -7.97
N VAL A 250 -3.84 6.70 -9.05
CA VAL A 250 -4.74 5.54 -9.01
C VAL A 250 -3.91 4.26 -9.03
N GLU A 251 -3.93 3.52 -7.95
CA GLU A 251 -3.35 2.19 -7.89
C GLU A 251 -4.36 1.16 -8.40
N VAL A 252 -3.97 0.43 -9.44
CA VAL A 252 -4.83 -0.57 -10.10
C VAL A 252 -4.57 -1.94 -9.51
N GLU A 253 -5.54 -2.46 -8.77
CA GLU A 253 -5.47 -3.79 -8.18
C GLU A 253 -6.15 -4.82 -9.07
N ALA A 254 -5.41 -5.32 -10.06
CA ALA A 254 -5.86 -6.31 -11.03
C ALA A 254 -4.81 -7.41 -11.19
N LYS A 255 -5.24 -8.65 -11.42
CA LYS A 255 -4.33 -9.81 -11.49
C LYS A 255 -3.37 -9.76 -12.68
N ALA A 256 -3.76 -9.12 -13.78
CA ALA A 256 -2.90 -8.90 -14.94
C ALA A 256 -1.91 -7.73 -14.76
N LYS A 257 -1.84 -7.13 -13.56
CA LYS A 257 -0.82 -6.15 -13.13
C LYS A 257 -0.63 -5.03 -14.18
N GLU A 258 0.63 -4.85 -14.65
CA GLU A 258 0.99 -3.81 -15.65
C GLU A 258 0.15 -3.90 -16.93
N GLN A 259 -0.27 -5.08 -17.36
CA GLN A 259 -1.12 -5.26 -18.53
C GLN A 259 -2.50 -4.63 -18.31
N ALA A 260 -3.04 -4.74 -17.09
CA ALA A 260 -4.30 -4.12 -16.72
C ALA A 260 -4.19 -2.59 -16.72
N VAL A 261 -3.11 -2.05 -16.17
CA VAL A 261 -2.81 -0.60 -16.17
C VAL A 261 -2.75 -0.08 -17.60
N LEU A 262 -1.95 -0.70 -18.46
CA LEU A 262 -1.79 -0.26 -19.86
C LEU A 262 -3.10 -0.34 -20.64
N LYS A 263 -3.92 -1.34 -20.41
CA LYS A 263 -5.24 -1.47 -21.02
C LYS A 263 -6.19 -0.37 -20.53
N LEU A 264 -6.22 -0.11 -19.23
CA LEU A 264 -7.04 0.96 -18.65
C LEU A 264 -6.63 2.33 -19.19
N MET A 265 -5.34 2.67 -19.19
CA MET A 265 -4.81 3.93 -19.72
C MET A 265 -5.24 4.16 -21.18
N ARG A 266 -5.13 3.13 -22.04
CA ARG A 266 -5.60 3.21 -23.43
C ARG A 266 -7.11 3.47 -23.52
N SER A 267 -7.90 2.84 -22.63
CA SER A 267 -9.35 2.98 -22.61
C SER A 267 -9.79 4.36 -22.12
N LEU A 268 -9.11 4.91 -21.12
CA LEU A 268 -9.36 6.26 -20.59
C LEU A 268 -9.03 7.33 -21.65
N ARG A 269 -7.87 7.25 -22.33
CA ARG A 269 -7.48 8.17 -23.41
C ARG A 269 -8.52 8.21 -24.54
N LYS A 270 -9.09 7.06 -24.93
CA LYS A 270 -10.16 6.99 -25.96
C LYS A 270 -11.46 7.67 -25.52
N ARG A 271 -11.66 7.85 -24.21
CA ARG A 271 -12.85 8.50 -23.62
C ARG A 271 -12.61 9.97 -23.25
N GLY A 272 -11.46 10.54 -23.62
CA GLY A 272 -11.12 11.95 -23.32
C GLY A 272 -10.86 12.19 -21.84
N CYS A 273 -10.25 11.22 -21.20
CA CYS A 273 -9.86 11.31 -19.78
C CYS A 273 -8.34 11.45 -19.68
#